data_8d0abeda031c7f93735007d84c6f3ad4
#
_entry.id   8d0abeda031c7f93735007d84c6f3ad4
#
_cell.length_a   1.000
_cell.length_b   1.000
_cell.length_c   1.000
_cell.angle_alpha   90.00
_cell.angle_beta   90.00
_cell.angle_gamma   90.00
#
_symmetry.space_group_name_H-M   'P 1'
#
loop_
_entity.id
_entity.type
_entity.pdbx_description
1 polymer ?
#
loop_
_entity_poly.entity_id
_entity_poly.type
_entity_poly.pdbx_seq_one_letter_code
_entity_poly.pdbx_strand_id
1 'polypeptide(L)'
;MTVTELNNYIKHYLEEDKTHTAIMLTGEWGSGKTYYIENQLTEFLQDDKKNRCIIISLYGLEDISEISKSIYMELRMKPPIKDSEIFATTKIIAKTVVKNVIGRFGIDANMSEDDLQNIYSSVDLDGKLLIFEDLERSNIEIVKLLGYINNLVERDGVKVLLVANENEILNKQPETFNFDFAK
;
A
#
# COMPACT_ATOMS: atom_id res chain seq x y z
N MET A 1 -17.25 -12.62 8.15
CA MET A 1 -17.53 -11.60 7.12
C MET A 1 -17.40 -12.23 5.76
N THR A 2 -18.39 -12.09 4.89
CA THR A 2 -18.33 -12.57 3.51
C THR A 2 -17.55 -11.58 2.62
N VAL A 3 -17.10 -12.01 1.45
CA VAL A 3 -16.42 -11.13 0.47
C VAL A 3 -17.29 -9.94 0.09
N THR A 4 -18.60 -10.16 -0.11
CA THR A 4 -19.54 -9.10 -0.46
C THR A 4 -19.65 -8.05 0.65
N GLU A 5 -19.73 -8.48 1.92
CA GLU A 5 -19.75 -7.56 3.07
C GLU A 5 -18.45 -6.75 3.17
N LEU A 6 -17.31 -7.40 2.96
CA LEU A 6 -16.01 -6.74 2.99
C LEU A 6 -15.86 -5.70 1.86
N ASN A 7 -16.27 -6.06 0.65
CA ASN A 7 -16.28 -5.15 -0.50
C ASN A 7 -17.16 -3.91 -0.24
N ASN A 8 -18.37 -4.12 0.29
CA ASN A 8 -19.28 -3.03 0.62
C ASN A 8 -18.73 -2.14 1.75
N TYR A 9 -18.07 -2.73 2.76
CA TYR A 9 -17.43 -1.99 3.83
C TYR A 9 -16.30 -1.09 3.31
N ILE A 10 -15.42 -1.63 2.44
CA ILE A 10 -14.34 -0.87 1.82
C ILE A 10 -14.89 0.23 0.91
N LYS A 11 -15.94 -0.08 0.13
CA LYS A 11 -16.61 0.92 -0.71
C LYS A 11 -17.17 2.08 0.12
N HIS A 12 -17.87 1.77 1.20
CA HIS A 12 -18.39 2.80 2.12
C HIS A 12 -17.28 3.65 2.72
N TYR A 13 -16.19 3.02 3.17
CA TYR A 13 -15.00 3.75 3.63
C TYR A 13 -14.43 4.70 2.59
N LEU A 14 -14.44 4.34 1.30
CA LEU A 14 -13.98 5.20 0.21
C LEU A 14 -14.92 6.38 -0.06
N GLU A 15 -16.23 6.20 0.17
CA GLU A 15 -17.26 7.22 -0.03
C GLU A 15 -17.32 8.25 1.10
N GLU A 16 -16.77 7.97 2.26
CA GLU A 16 -16.71 8.91 3.38
C GLU A 16 -15.69 10.03 3.13
N ASP A 17 -16.12 11.28 3.19
CA ASP A 17 -15.29 12.45 2.84
C ASP A 17 -14.05 12.62 3.73
N LYS A 18 -14.13 12.28 5.02
CA LYS A 18 -13.03 12.49 5.98
C LYS A 18 -12.97 11.34 6.99
N THR A 19 -12.31 10.28 6.62
CA THR A 19 -11.93 9.26 7.58
C THR A 19 -10.49 9.53 8.03
N HIS A 20 -10.29 9.72 9.33
CA HIS A 20 -8.95 9.82 9.91
C HIS A 20 -8.44 8.45 10.38
N THR A 21 -8.85 7.38 9.69
CA THR A 21 -8.54 6.00 10.02
C THR A 21 -8.12 5.21 8.79
N ALA A 22 -7.26 4.23 8.96
CA ALA A 22 -6.99 3.19 7.98
C ALA A 22 -7.79 1.93 8.30
N ILE A 23 -8.12 1.13 7.27
CA ILE A 23 -8.66 -0.22 7.47
C ILE A 23 -7.48 -1.19 7.55
N MET A 24 -7.55 -2.20 8.43
CA MET A 24 -6.60 -3.29 8.47
C MET A 24 -7.29 -4.63 8.17
N LEU A 25 -6.81 -5.31 7.13
CA LEU A 25 -7.21 -6.67 6.77
C LEU A 25 -6.17 -7.65 7.33
N THR A 26 -6.55 -8.39 8.36
CA THR A 26 -5.66 -9.35 9.01
C THR A 26 -6.00 -10.79 8.66
N GLY A 27 -5.00 -11.65 8.75
CA GLY A 27 -5.17 -13.10 8.59
C GLY A 27 -3.83 -13.81 8.45
N GLU A 28 -3.82 -15.09 8.72
CA GLU A 28 -2.62 -15.93 8.60
C GLU A 28 -2.11 -16.03 7.15
N TRP A 29 -0.87 -16.47 6.98
CA TRP A 29 -0.33 -16.77 5.66
C TRP A 29 -1.16 -17.87 4.98
N GLY A 30 -1.42 -17.69 3.69
CA GLY A 30 -2.25 -18.62 2.91
C GLY A 30 -3.77 -18.42 3.08
N SER A 31 -4.24 -17.47 3.89
CA SER A 31 -5.67 -17.19 4.07
C SER A 31 -6.36 -16.53 2.86
N GLY A 32 -5.61 -16.22 1.80
CA GLY A 32 -6.16 -15.67 0.57
C GLY A 32 -6.23 -14.14 0.51
N LYS A 33 -5.61 -13.40 1.45
CA LYS A 33 -5.63 -11.92 1.46
C LYS A 33 -5.20 -11.30 0.13
N THR A 34 -4.02 -11.67 -0.36
CA THR A 34 -3.49 -11.16 -1.63
C THR A 34 -4.40 -11.54 -2.80
N TYR A 35 -4.90 -12.79 -2.84
CA TYR A 35 -5.84 -13.22 -3.87
C TYR A 35 -7.12 -12.36 -3.87
N TYR A 36 -7.67 -12.09 -2.68
CA TYR A 36 -8.82 -11.21 -2.53
C TYR A 36 -8.54 -9.80 -3.08
N ILE A 37 -7.42 -9.19 -2.70
CA ILE A 37 -7.04 -7.85 -3.14
C ILE A 37 -6.89 -7.79 -4.67
N GLU A 38 -6.08 -8.70 -5.24
CA GLU A 38 -5.71 -8.66 -6.64
C GLU A 38 -6.86 -9.03 -7.59
N ASN A 39 -7.77 -9.94 -7.18
CA ASN A 39 -8.76 -10.53 -8.08
C ASN A 39 -10.21 -10.14 -7.76
N GLN A 40 -10.53 -9.83 -6.50
CA GLN A 40 -11.92 -9.58 -6.10
C GLN A 40 -12.17 -8.11 -5.77
N LEU A 41 -11.34 -7.51 -4.90
CA LEU A 41 -11.50 -6.12 -4.53
C LEU A 41 -11.18 -5.18 -5.69
N THR A 42 -10.06 -5.43 -6.39
CA THR A 42 -9.64 -4.60 -7.53
C THR A 42 -10.67 -4.65 -8.64
N GLU A 43 -11.23 -5.83 -8.95
CA GLU A 43 -12.30 -5.97 -9.95
C GLU A 43 -13.57 -5.25 -9.50
N PHE A 44 -13.97 -5.41 -8.24
CA PHE A 44 -15.15 -4.75 -7.68
C PHE A 44 -15.06 -3.21 -7.74
N LEU A 45 -13.87 -2.65 -7.48
CA LEU A 45 -13.65 -1.20 -7.48
C LEU A 45 -13.35 -0.62 -8.88
N GLN A 46 -13.10 -1.45 -9.89
CA GLN A 46 -12.86 -0.99 -11.28
C GLN A 46 -14.09 -0.41 -11.95
N ASP A 47 -15.30 -0.82 -11.56
CA ASP A 47 -16.55 -0.30 -12.11
C ASP A 47 -16.78 1.17 -11.76
N ASP A 48 -16.14 1.67 -10.70
CA ASP A 48 -16.14 3.09 -10.35
C ASP A 48 -14.83 3.75 -10.86
N LYS A 49 -14.92 4.54 -11.92
CA LYS A 49 -13.77 5.21 -12.56
C LYS A 49 -12.96 6.10 -11.60
N LYS A 50 -13.50 6.45 -10.45
CA LYS A 50 -12.85 7.25 -9.42
C LYS A 50 -11.97 6.40 -8.50
N ASN A 51 -12.32 5.15 -8.28
CA ASN A 51 -11.66 4.30 -7.30
C ASN A 51 -10.59 3.44 -7.98
N ARG A 52 -9.35 3.83 -7.84
CA ARG A 52 -8.20 3.06 -8.31
C ARG A 52 -7.40 2.53 -7.12
N CYS A 53 -7.24 1.21 -7.07
CA CYS A 53 -6.35 0.57 -6.11
C CYS A 53 -4.88 0.77 -6.52
N ILE A 54 -4.06 1.22 -5.56
CA ILE A 54 -2.61 1.31 -5.67
C ILE A 54 -2.05 0.32 -4.67
N ILE A 55 -1.45 -0.78 -5.16
CA ILE A 55 -0.97 -1.88 -4.31
C ILE A 55 0.54 -1.78 -4.18
N ILE A 56 1.03 -1.65 -2.95
CA ILE A 56 2.44 -1.56 -2.60
C ILE A 56 2.80 -2.70 -1.64
N SER A 57 3.66 -3.60 -2.07
CA SER A 57 4.23 -4.59 -1.16
C SER A 57 5.36 -3.95 -0.35
N LEU A 58 5.26 -4.07 0.97
CA LEU A 58 6.28 -3.59 1.91
C LEU A 58 7.39 -4.63 2.14
N TYR A 59 7.30 -5.79 1.49
CA TYR A 59 8.27 -6.87 1.65
C TYR A 59 9.70 -6.41 1.34
N GLY A 60 10.54 -6.46 2.35
CA GLY A 60 11.97 -6.17 2.24
C GLY A 60 12.31 -4.71 2.00
N LEU A 61 11.37 -3.78 2.14
CA LEU A 61 11.68 -2.34 2.17
C LEU A 61 12.37 -1.99 3.47
N GLU A 62 13.37 -1.12 3.39
CA GLU A 62 14.25 -0.74 4.51
C GLU A 62 14.03 0.71 4.95
N ASP A 63 13.44 1.55 4.07
CA ASP A 63 13.20 2.97 4.36
C ASP A 63 11.87 3.49 3.82
N ILE A 64 11.34 4.52 4.49
CA ILE A 64 10.09 5.20 4.10
C ILE A 64 10.18 5.81 2.69
N SER A 65 11.36 6.29 2.30
CA SER A 65 11.56 6.86 0.96
C SER A 65 11.32 5.83 -0.16
N GLU A 66 11.55 4.54 0.11
CA GLU A 66 11.26 3.47 -0.85
C GLU A 66 9.76 3.28 -1.05
N ILE A 67 8.95 3.49 0.00
CA ILE A 67 7.48 3.46 -0.09
C ILE A 67 7.01 4.60 -1.00
N SER A 68 7.47 5.83 -0.76
CA SER A 68 7.09 7.00 -1.56
C SER A 68 7.49 6.84 -3.04
N LYS A 69 8.68 6.28 -3.31
CA LYS A 69 9.11 5.93 -4.66
C LYS A 69 8.20 4.89 -5.30
N SER A 70 7.81 3.85 -4.55
CA SER A 70 6.93 2.78 -5.04
C SER A 70 5.55 3.31 -5.40
N ILE A 71 4.97 4.19 -4.57
CA ILE A 71 3.68 4.85 -4.85
C ILE A 71 3.77 5.67 -6.15
N TYR A 72 4.82 6.49 -6.28
CA TYR A 72 5.03 7.29 -7.47
C TYR A 72 5.15 6.45 -8.73
N MET A 73 5.94 5.37 -8.67
CA MET A 73 6.13 4.47 -9.80
C MET A 73 4.83 3.78 -10.20
N GLU A 74 4.05 3.30 -9.23
CA GLU A 74 2.77 2.64 -9.48
C GLU A 74 1.78 3.58 -10.19
N LEU A 75 1.78 4.85 -9.82
CA LEU A 75 0.90 5.86 -10.43
C LEU A 75 1.33 6.31 -11.82
N ARG A 76 2.63 6.41 -12.08
CA ARG A 76 3.18 6.93 -13.34
C ARG A 76 3.45 5.87 -14.39
N MET A 77 3.78 4.66 -13.98
CA MET A 77 4.24 3.61 -14.88
C MET A 77 3.17 2.60 -15.30
N LYS A 78 2.00 2.57 -14.64
CA LYS A 78 0.87 1.80 -15.15
C LYS A 78 0.06 2.64 -16.12
N PRO A 79 0.24 2.46 -17.45
CA PRO A 79 -0.79 2.87 -18.39
C PRO A 79 -2.07 2.11 -18.03
N PRO A 80 -3.26 2.62 -18.41
CA PRO A 80 -4.52 1.90 -18.22
C PRO A 80 -4.57 0.71 -19.21
N ILE A 81 -3.81 -0.35 -18.96
CA ILE A 81 -3.73 -1.52 -19.83
C ILE A 81 -4.52 -2.65 -19.16
N LYS A 82 -5.54 -3.08 -19.88
CA LYS A 82 -6.33 -4.29 -19.64
C LYS A 82 -5.59 -5.54 -20.11
N ASP A 83 -4.45 -5.91 -19.55
CA ASP A 83 -3.86 -7.20 -19.90
C ASP A 83 -3.23 -7.87 -18.67
N SER A 84 -3.88 -8.98 -18.28
CA SER A 84 -3.63 -9.79 -17.10
C SER A 84 -2.30 -10.54 -17.08
N GLU A 85 -1.50 -10.53 -18.15
CA GLU A 85 -0.25 -11.29 -18.21
C GLU A 85 0.97 -10.60 -17.59
N ILE A 86 0.90 -9.29 -17.35
CA ILE A 86 2.02 -8.52 -16.78
C ILE A 86 2.07 -8.60 -15.26
N PHE A 87 0.95 -8.93 -14.60
CA PHE A 87 0.85 -8.99 -13.14
C PHE A 87 1.71 -10.10 -12.48
N ALA A 88 1.89 -11.24 -13.15
CA ALA A 88 2.68 -12.35 -12.62
C ALA A 88 4.20 -12.08 -12.57
N THR A 89 4.68 -11.16 -13.42
CA THR A 89 6.11 -10.86 -13.56
C THR A 89 6.58 -9.77 -12.58
N THR A 90 5.67 -8.99 -12.03
CA THR A 90 6.01 -7.82 -11.19
C THR A 90 6.50 -8.22 -9.79
N LYS A 91 6.07 -9.37 -9.25
CA LYS A 91 6.49 -9.84 -7.91
C LYS A 91 7.98 -10.19 -7.77
N ILE A 92 8.63 -10.59 -8.87
CA ILE A 92 10.07 -10.97 -8.87
C ILE A 92 10.96 -9.77 -9.18
N ILE A 93 10.40 -8.73 -9.77
CA ILE A 93 11.16 -7.63 -10.34
C ILE A 93 11.37 -6.46 -9.35
N ALA A 94 10.64 -6.41 -8.24
CA ALA A 94 10.65 -5.22 -7.36
C ALA A 94 12.06 -4.83 -6.86
N LYS A 95 12.94 -5.77 -6.52
CA LYS A 95 14.30 -5.45 -6.05
C LYS A 95 15.29 -5.11 -7.18
N THR A 96 15.14 -5.71 -8.36
CA THR A 96 16.12 -5.56 -9.47
C THR A 96 15.70 -4.46 -10.44
N VAL A 97 14.40 -4.27 -10.65
CA VAL A 97 13.88 -3.26 -11.57
C VAL A 97 13.92 -1.87 -10.94
N VAL A 98 13.70 -1.72 -9.64
CA VAL A 98 13.82 -0.42 -8.97
C VAL A 98 15.20 0.20 -9.23
N LYS A 99 16.30 -0.55 -9.12
CA LYS A 99 17.64 -0.03 -9.42
C LYS A 99 17.87 0.31 -10.90
N ASN A 100 17.32 -0.48 -11.84
CA ASN A 100 17.55 -0.31 -13.27
C ASN A 100 16.58 0.67 -13.93
N VAL A 101 15.36 0.79 -13.41
CA VAL A 101 14.33 1.70 -13.92
C VAL A 101 14.53 3.11 -13.41
N ILE A 102 15.00 3.29 -12.17
CA ILE A 102 15.37 4.58 -11.59
C ILE A 102 16.36 5.33 -12.52
N GLY A 103 17.42 4.65 -12.99
CA GLY A 103 18.38 5.25 -13.91
C GLY A 103 17.85 5.58 -15.32
N ARG A 104 16.77 4.92 -15.77
CA ARG A 104 16.22 5.09 -17.11
C ARG A 104 15.20 6.22 -17.23
N PHE A 105 14.59 6.62 -16.10
CA PHE A 105 13.60 7.70 -16.04
C PHE A 105 14.09 8.97 -15.35
N GLY A 106 15.41 9.09 -15.12
CA GLY A 106 16.00 10.29 -14.53
C GLY A 106 15.65 10.50 -13.04
N ILE A 107 15.14 9.47 -12.37
CA ILE A 107 14.96 9.48 -10.93
C ILE A 107 16.32 9.10 -10.35
N ASP A 108 17.07 10.08 -9.86
CA ASP A 108 18.39 9.87 -9.28
C ASP A 108 18.25 9.04 -7.99
N ALA A 109 19.11 8.03 -7.81
CA ALA A 109 19.18 7.25 -6.57
C ALA A 109 19.55 8.11 -5.34
N ASN A 110 20.02 9.34 -5.59
CA ASN A 110 20.40 10.34 -4.61
C ASN A 110 19.34 11.44 -4.40
N MET A 111 18.07 11.22 -4.76
CA MET A 111 17.03 12.20 -4.49
C MET A 111 16.94 12.51 -3.01
N SER A 112 16.94 13.80 -2.68
CA SER A 112 16.78 14.28 -1.31
C SER A 112 15.36 13.95 -0.79
N GLU A 113 15.18 13.95 0.51
CA GLU A 113 13.84 13.81 1.11
C GLU A 113 12.89 14.90 0.64
N ASP A 114 13.40 16.11 0.39
CA ASP A 114 12.62 17.24 -0.13
C ASP A 114 12.15 17.00 -1.57
N ASP A 115 12.98 16.39 -2.42
CA ASP A 115 12.59 16.03 -3.79
C ASP A 115 11.49 14.96 -3.80
N LEU A 116 11.59 13.98 -2.91
CA LEU A 116 10.56 12.95 -2.74
C LEU A 116 9.25 13.54 -2.21
N GLN A 117 9.33 14.50 -1.28
CA GLN A 117 8.18 15.21 -0.76
C GLN A 117 7.49 16.03 -1.86
N ASN A 118 8.27 16.71 -2.71
CA ASN A 118 7.75 17.47 -3.84
C ASN A 118 7.10 16.57 -4.90
N ILE A 119 7.70 15.41 -5.18
CA ILE A 119 7.12 14.39 -6.07
C ILE A 119 5.82 13.85 -5.48
N TYR A 120 5.82 13.53 -4.18
CA TYR A 120 4.65 13.02 -3.48
C TYR A 120 3.50 14.04 -3.47
N SER A 121 3.80 15.31 -3.19
CA SER A 121 2.79 16.39 -3.21
C SER A 121 2.22 16.66 -4.61
N SER A 122 2.91 16.25 -5.68
CA SER A 122 2.43 16.34 -7.06
C SER A 122 1.53 15.18 -7.49
N VAL A 123 1.38 14.16 -6.63
CA VAL A 123 0.58 12.96 -6.90
C VAL A 123 -0.82 13.15 -6.39
N ASP A 124 -1.78 13.10 -7.29
CA ASP A 124 -3.19 13.11 -6.95
C ASP A 124 -3.63 11.72 -6.46
N LEU A 125 -3.85 11.59 -5.16
CA LEU A 125 -4.37 10.40 -4.49
C LEU A 125 -5.88 10.49 -4.18
N ASP A 126 -6.54 11.57 -4.62
CA ASP A 126 -7.97 11.71 -4.41
C ASP A 126 -8.76 10.59 -5.10
N GLY A 127 -9.71 10.01 -4.38
CA GLY A 127 -10.50 8.88 -4.85
C GLY A 127 -9.73 7.58 -5.08
N LYS A 128 -8.51 7.44 -4.55
CA LYS A 128 -7.70 6.23 -4.65
C LYS A 128 -7.59 5.51 -3.32
N LEU A 129 -7.54 4.18 -3.37
CA LEU A 129 -7.25 3.32 -2.24
C LEU A 129 -5.79 2.88 -2.30
N LEU A 130 -5.00 3.31 -1.33
CA LEU A 130 -3.63 2.89 -1.17
C LEU A 130 -3.59 1.62 -0.31
N ILE A 131 -3.11 0.53 -0.87
CA ILE A 131 -3.08 -0.79 -0.23
C ILE A 131 -1.62 -1.15 0.07
N PHE A 132 -1.30 -1.32 1.34
CA PHE A 132 0.00 -1.79 1.79
C PHE A 132 -0.07 -3.27 2.16
N GLU A 133 0.60 -4.13 1.38
CA GLU A 133 0.71 -5.57 1.64
C GLU A 133 2.01 -5.93 2.35
N ASP A 134 2.01 -7.08 3.00
CA ASP A 134 3.19 -7.68 3.68
C ASP A 134 3.79 -6.77 4.78
N LEU A 135 2.94 -6.11 5.56
CA LEU A 135 3.36 -5.20 6.63
C LEU A 135 4.35 -5.87 7.60
N GLU A 136 4.08 -7.14 7.95
CA GLU A 136 4.93 -7.96 8.81
C GLU A 136 6.27 -8.34 8.20
N ARG A 137 6.43 -8.17 6.87
CA ARG A 137 7.66 -8.52 6.13
C ARG A 137 8.53 -7.32 5.81
N SER A 138 8.10 -6.14 6.21
CA SER A 138 8.90 -4.92 6.11
C SER A 138 10.11 -5.01 7.03
N ASN A 139 11.24 -4.44 6.60
CA ASN A 139 12.42 -4.21 7.46
C ASN A 139 12.40 -2.82 8.10
N ILE A 140 11.42 -1.98 7.77
CA ILE A 140 11.20 -0.68 8.41
C ILE A 140 10.68 -0.92 9.83
N GLU A 141 11.20 -0.18 10.79
CA GLU A 141 10.69 -0.21 12.17
C GLU A 141 9.19 0.10 12.18
N ILE A 142 8.39 -0.76 12.84
CA ILE A 142 6.93 -0.70 12.78
C ILE A 142 6.37 0.65 13.26
N VAL A 143 6.97 1.26 14.28
CA VAL A 143 6.54 2.58 14.79
C VAL A 143 6.76 3.66 13.75
N LYS A 144 7.92 3.64 13.06
CA LYS A 144 8.24 4.57 11.96
C LYS A 144 7.27 4.37 10.79
N LEU A 145 6.97 3.12 10.45
CA LEU A 145 6.04 2.77 9.37
C LEU A 145 4.61 3.22 9.68
N LEU A 146 4.11 2.91 10.88
CA LEU A 146 2.77 3.34 11.30
C LEU A 146 2.68 4.88 11.41
N GLY A 147 3.73 5.55 11.88
CA GLY A 147 3.80 7.01 11.89
C GLY A 147 3.70 7.63 10.48
N TYR A 148 4.35 7.02 9.49
CA TYR A 148 4.22 7.42 8.10
C TYR A 148 2.79 7.22 7.57
N ILE A 149 2.20 6.05 7.81
CA ILE A 149 0.82 5.73 7.41
C ILE A 149 -0.17 6.70 8.08
N ASN A 150 0.03 6.99 9.36
CA ASN A 150 -0.81 7.95 10.09
C ASN A 150 -0.77 9.35 9.44
N ASN A 151 0.40 9.81 9.01
CA ASN A 151 0.51 11.09 8.30
C ASN A 151 -0.26 11.08 6.97
N LEU A 152 -0.23 9.97 6.21
CA LEU A 152 -1.02 9.83 4.99
C LEU A 152 -2.52 9.93 5.25
N VAL A 153 -2.98 9.29 6.32
CA VAL A 153 -4.41 9.20 6.65
C VAL A 153 -4.92 10.51 7.30
N GLU A 154 -4.23 10.99 8.35
CA GLU A 154 -4.73 12.12 9.14
C GLU A 154 -4.46 13.47 8.49
N ARG A 155 -3.24 13.65 7.95
CA ARG A 155 -2.84 14.93 7.37
C ARG A 155 -3.25 15.05 5.91
N ASP A 156 -3.00 14.00 5.13
CA ASP A 156 -3.16 14.04 3.67
C ASP A 156 -4.52 13.49 3.23
N GLY A 157 -5.33 12.92 4.15
CA GLY A 157 -6.67 12.40 3.88
C GLY A 157 -6.71 11.18 2.95
N VAL A 158 -5.59 10.49 2.80
CA VAL A 158 -5.48 9.33 1.90
C VAL A 158 -6.22 8.12 2.47
N LYS A 159 -7.00 7.45 1.63
CA LYS A 159 -7.66 6.19 2.01
C LYS A 159 -6.66 5.04 1.97
N VAL A 160 -6.49 4.36 3.10
CA VAL A 160 -5.46 3.32 3.27
C VAL A 160 -6.07 2.01 3.73
N LEU A 161 -5.66 0.92 3.07
CA LEU A 161 -5.91 -0.45 3.48
C LEU A 161 -4.57 -1.14 3.80
N LEU A 162 -4.40 -1.58 5.03
CA LEU A 162 -3.26 -2.36 5.47
C LEU A 162 -3.58 -3.84 5.37
N VAL A 163 -2.67 -4.64 4.85
CA VAL A 163 -2.82 -6.09 4.73
C VAL A 163 -1.66 -6.76 5.45
N ALA A 164 -1.96 -7.53 6.49
CA ALA A 164 -0.94 -8.09 7.35
C ALA A 164 -1.31 -9.44 7.97
N ASN A 165 -0.29 -10.11 8.49
CA ASN A 165 -0.43 -11.14 9.49
C ASN A 165 -0.11 -10.53 10.86
N GLU A 166 -1.15 -10.22 11.64
CA GLU A 166 -1.04 -9.58 12.95
C GLU A 166 -0.17 -10.38 13.93
N ASN A 167 -0.29 -11.71 13.91
CA ASN A 167 0.50 -12.59 14.78
C ASN A 167 1.99 -12.45 14.50
N GLU A 168 2.38 -12.31 13.23
CA GLU A 168 3.78 -12.13 12.85
C GLU A 168 4.31 -10.74 13.21
N ILE A 169 3.47 -9.71 13.19
CA ILE A 169 3.83 -8.37 13.69
C ILE A 169 4.13 -8.46 15.19
N LEU A 170 3.25 -9.08 15.96
CA LEU A 170 3.40 -9.21 17.41
C LEU A 170 4.63 -10.05 17.79
N ASN A 171 4.90 -11.13 17.06
CA ASN A 171 6.07 -11.99 17.29
C ASN A 171 7.42 -11.28 17.02
N LYS A 172 7.44 -10.27 16.17
CA LYS A 172 8.66 -9.49 15.86
C LYS A 172 8.93 -8.36 16.86
N GLN A 173 7.99 -8.04 17.72
CA GLN A 173 8.10 -6.93 18.65
C GLN A 173 8.80 -7.37 19.94
N PRO A 174 9.70 -6.56 20.52
CA PRO A 174 10.20 -6.80 21.87
C PRO A 174 9.02 -6.73 22.85
N GLU A 175 9.05 -7.57 23.90
CA GLU A 175 7.99 -7.77 24.93
C GLU A 175 7.45 -6.47 25.58
N THR A 176 8.08 -5.32 25.31
CA THR A 176 7.71 -4.02 25.87
C THR A 176 6.67 -3.25 25.07
N PHE A 177 6.26 -3.73 23.89
CA PHE A 177 5.30 -3.06 23.04
C PHE A 177 3.97 -3.84 23.00
N ASN A 178 2.97 -3.36 23.74
CA ASN A 178 1.58 -3.80 23.57
C ASN A 178 0.91 -2.89 22.52
N PHE A 179 0.79 -3.38 21.29
CA PHE A 179 -0.15 -2.80 20.33
C PHE A 179 -1.52 -3.41 20.58
N ASP A 180 -2.46 -2.61 21.09
CA ASP A 180 -3.86 -2.96 21.10
C ASP A 180 -4.47 -2.45 19.78
N PHE A 181 -4.46 -3.30 18.76
CA PHE A 181 -5.21 -3.02 17.55
C PHE A 181 -6.69 -3.08 17.92
N ALA A 182 -7.34 -1.91 18.05
CA ALA A 182 -8.76 -1.83 18.29
C ALA A 182 -9.51 -2.64 17.23
N LYS A 183 -10.21 -3.68 17.67
CA LYS A 183 -11.03 -4.55 16.83
C LYS A 183 -12.29 -3.85 16.40
#